data_743e7a590a9a5d1c29df30b569a3a782
#
_entry.id   743e7a590a9a5d1c29df30b569a3a782
#
_cell.length_a   1.000
_cell.length_b   1.000
_cell.length_c   1.000
_cell.angle_alpha   90.00
_cell.angle_beta   90.00
_cell.angle_gamma   90.00
#
_symmetry.space_group_name_H-M   'P 1'
#
loop_
_entity.id
_entity.type
_entity.pdbx_description
1 polymer ?
#
loop_
_entity_poly.entity_id
_entity_poly.type
_entity_poly.pdbx_seq_one_letter_code
_entity_poly.pdbx_strand_id
1 'polypeptide(L)'
;MASITAEEIEFATDLFSDLGDLTTRRMMGGLCLYHQGTIFAMVHSDYGVMIKGEGAFKEELDAMGLWHWTYTREKTGTSSSMPYWKLPDSALDDPQEACDLARRALAHL
;
A
#
# COMPACT_ATOMS: atom_id res chain seq x y z
N MET A 1 -9.49 -1.55 -19.60
CA MET A 1 -9.02 -1.07 -18.30
C MET A 1 -8.29 -2.20 -17.57
N ALA A 2 -7.07 -1.95 -17.16
CA ALA A 2 -6.31 -2.98 -16.47
C ALA A 2 -6.93 -3.24 -15.10
N SER A 3 -7.01 -4.51 -14.72
CA SER A 3 -7.45 -4.91 -13.40
C SER A 3 -6.38 -5.79 -12.79
N ILE A 4 -6.40 -5.87 -11.46
CA ILE A 4 -5.41 -6.64 -10.74
C ILE A 4 -5.55 -8.12 -11.08
N THR A 5 -4.43 -8.81 -11.24
CA THR A 5 -4.40 -10.23 -11.57
C THR A 5 -4.35 -11.10 -10.31
N ALA A 6 -4.72 -12.38 -10.47
CA ALA A 6 -4.62 -13.33 -9.37
C ALA A 6 -3.17 -13.48 -8.89
N GLU A 7 -2.20 -13.38 -9.79
CA GLU A 7 -0.78 -13.46 -9.44
C GLU A 7 -0.35 -12.27 -8.57
N GLU A 8 -0.82 -11.07 -8.90
CA GLU A 8 -0.53 -9.88 -8.11
C GLU A 8 -1.15 -9.96 -6.72
N ILE A 9 -2.36 -10.51 -6.62
CA ILE A 9 -3.04 -10.72 -5.34
C ILE A 9 -2.25 -11.71 -4.49
N GLU A 10 -1.84 -12.83 -5.07
CA GLU A 10 -1.07 -13.85 -4.38
C GLU A 10 0.27 -13.30 -3.91
N PHE A 11 0.96 -12.54 -4.76
CA PHE A 11 2.22 -11.91 -4.41
C PHE A 11 2.08 -11.01 -3.18
N ALA A 12 1.07 -10.14 -3.18
CA ALA A 12 0.86 -9.20 -2.08
C ALA A 12 0.46 -9.91 -0.79
N THR A 13 -0.43 -10.91 -0.87
CA THR A 13 -0.86 -11.64 0.32
C THR A 13 0.29 -12.46 0.92
N ASP A 14 1.13 -13.06 0.08
CA ASP A 14 2.31 -13.78 0.54
C ASP A 14 3.32 -12.84 1.20
N LEU A 15 3.51 -11.65 0.61
CA LEU A 15 4.46 -10.67 1.10
C LEU A 15 4.17 -10.27 2.56
N PHE A 16 2.89 -10.14 2.91
CA PHE A 16 2.46 -9.71 4.23
C PHE A 16 1.93 -10.85 5.11
N SER A 17 2.09 -12.10 4.68
CA SER A 17 1.48 -13.25 5.36
C SER A 17 1.90 -13.39 6.82
N ASP A 18 3.13 -12.99 7.16
CA ASP A 18 3.63 -13.09 8.54
C ASP A 18 2.90 -12.19 9.54
N LEU A 19 2.15 -11.19 9.06
CA LEU A 19 1.32 -10.38 9.95
C LEU A 19 0.17 -11.17 10.55
N GLY A 20 -0.35 -12.16 9.83
CA GLY A 20 -1.53 -12.91 10.23
C GLY A 20 -2.81 -12.08 10.11
N ASP A 21 -3.93 -12.76 10.23
CA ASP A 21 -5.27 -12.13 10.22
C ASP A 21 -5.49 -11.18 9.04
N LEU A 22 -5.01 -11.60 7.86
CA LEU A 22 -5.18 -10.81 6.65
C LEU A 22 -6.52 -11.06 5.99
N THR A 23 -7.19 -9.98 5.60
CA THR A 23 -8.36 -10.02 4.73
C THR A 23 -8.13 -9.05 3.58
N THR A 24 -8.85 -9.23 2.50
CA THR A 24 -8.69 -8.43 1.30
C THR A 24 -10.02 -8.01 0.73
N ARG A 25 -10.01 -6.90 -0.02
CA ARG A 25 -11.20 -6.41 -0.72
C ARG A 25 -10.77 -5.72 -2.02
N ARG A 26 -11.42 -6.08 -3.11
CA ARG A 26 -11.15 -5.41 -4.40
C ARG A 26 -11.77 -4.02 -4.39
N MET A 27 -11.01 -3.04 -4.90
CA MET A 27 -11.47 -1.66 -4.93
C MET A 27 -10.67 -0.85 -5.95
N MET A 28 -11.36 -0.07 -6.80
CA MET A 28 -10.73 0.91 -7.70
C MET A 28 -9.56 0.37 -8.53
N GLY A 29 -9.73 -0.79 -9.13
CA GLY A 29 -8.70 -1.40 -9.97
C GLY A 29 -7.56 -2.04 -9.20
N GLY A 30 -7.73 -2.19 -7.89
CA GLY A 30 -6.71 -2.77 -7.03
C GLY A 30 -7.31 -3.66 -5.96
N LEU A 31 -6.48 -3.96 -4.97
CA LEU A 31 -6.86 -4.80 -3.85
C LEU A 31 -6.39 -4.13 -2.56
N CYS A 32 -7.31 -3.96 -1.62
CA CYS A 32 -6.96 -3.44 -0.30
C CYS A 32 -6.66 -4.59 0.64
N LEU A 33 -5.60 -4.45 1.44
CA LEU A 33 -5.21 -5.46 2.41
C LEU A 33 -5.48 -4.93 3.81
N TYR A 34 -6.09 -5.79 4.64
CA TYR A 34 -6.48 -5.46 6.01
C TYR A 34 -5.81 -6.41 6.98
N HIS A 35 -5.43 -5.88 8.13
CA HIS A 35 -4.95 -6.68 9.26
C HIS A 35 -5.90 -6.43 10.42
N GLN A 36 -6.57 -7.48 10.89
CA GLN A 36 -7.56 -7.37 11.96
C GLN A 36 -8.59 -6.27 11.69
N GLY A 37 -9.05 -6.18 10.44
CA GLY A 37 -10.05 -5.21 10.04
C GLY A 37 -9.55 -3.81 9.72
N THR A 38 -8.25 -3.54 9.90
CA THR A 38 -7.64 -2.24 9.61
C THR A 38 -6.89 -2.29 8.29
N ILE A 39 -7.25 -1.40 7.36
CA ILE A 39 -6.56 -1.31 6.08
C ILE A 39 -5.14 -0.75 6.30
N PHE A 40 -4.13 -1.41 5.76
CA PHE A 40 -2.74 -0.96 5.91
C PHE A 40 -1.97 -0.90 4.60
N ALA A 41 -2.49 -1.53 3.55
CA ALA A 41 -1.79 -1.60 2.28
C ALA A 41 -2.78 -1.76 1.14
N MET A 42 -2.29 -1.49 -0.07
CA MET A 42 -3.08 -1.64 -1.28
C MET A 42 -2.15 -2.09 -2.40
N VAL A 43 -2.62 -2.98 -3.26
CA VAL A 43 -1.91 -3.30 -4.48
C VAL A 43 -2.75 -2.82 -5.66
N HIS A 44 -2.13 -2.03 -6.54
CA HIS A 44 -2.81 -1.45 -7.69
C HIS A 44 -2.20 -1.99 -8.98
N SER A 45 -3.04 -2.19 -9.99
CA SER A 45 -2.58 -2.75 -11.27
C SER A 45 -1.49 -1.89 -11.94
N ASP A 46 -1.55 -0.56 -11.74
CA ASP A 46 -0.59 0.36 -12.36
C ASP A 46 0.58 0.72 -11.46
N TYR A 47 0.38 0.72 -10.14
CA TYR A 47 1.37 1.25 -9.21
C TYR A 47 2.02 0.20 -8.31
N GLY A 48 1.51 -1.03 -8.33
CA GLY A 48 2.06 -2.11 -7.52
C GLY A 48 1.66 -2.01 -6.05
N VAL A 49 2.50 -2.55 -5.18
CA VAL A 49 2.21 -2.62 -3.74
C VAL A 49 2.53 -1.30 -3.06
N MET A 50 1.55 -0.77 -2.33
CA MET A 50 1.68 0.48 -1.59
C MET A 50 1.32 0.27 -0.13
N ILE A 51 1.96 1.04 0.75
CA ILE A 51 1.71 1.01 2.19
C ILE A 51 0.94 2.27 2.58
N LYS A 52 -0.01 2.13 3.51
CA LYS A 52 -0.79 3.26 3.98
C LYS A 52 -0.01 4.05 5.03
N GLY A 53 0.03 5.38 4.88
CA GLY A 53 0.69 6.26 5.82
C GLY A 53 -0.29 7.24 6.46
N GLU A 54 -0.23 7.35 7.78
CA GLU A 54 -1.01 8.32 8.56
C GLU A 54 -0.14 8.88 9.67
N GLY A 55 -0.50 10.06 10.16
CA GLY A 55 0.21 10.69 11.25
C GLY A 55 1.69 10.92 10.94
N ALA A 56 2.54 10.72 11.93
CA ALA A 56 3.98 10.93 11.77
C ALA A 56 4.62 9.94 10.79
N PHE A 57 3.99 8.83 10.51
CA PHE A 57 4.53 7.85 9.57
C PHE A 57 4.59 8.41 8.14
N LYS A 58 3.74 9.37 7.80
CA LYS A 58 3.79 10.05 6.50
C LYS A 58 5.16 10.68 6.26
N GLU A 59 5.68 11.34 7.28
CA GLU A 59 6.98 12.00 7.20
C GLU A 59 8.11 11.01 7.05
N GLU A 60 8.01 9.85 7.72
CA GLU A 60 9.00 8.78 7.59
C GLU A 60 9.02 8.24 6.17
N LEU A 61 7.85 8.02 5.58
CA LEU A 61 7.76 7.51 4.21
C LEU A 61 8.33 8.52 3.20
N ASP A 62 8.03 9.79 3.39
CA ASP A 62 8.58 10.85 2.54
C ASP A 62 10.09 10.95 2.69
N ALA A 63 10.60 10.81 3.91
CA ALA A 63 12.04 10.85 4.17
C ALA A 63 12.77 9.67 3.52
N MET A 64 12.10 8.55 3.30
CA MET A 64 12.65 7.40 2.59
C MET A 64 12.69 7.63 1.08
N GLY A 65 12.09 8.71 0.59
CA GLY A 65 12.07 9.01 -0.84
C GLY A 65 11.08 8.15 -1.63
N LEU A 66 10.10 7.56 -0.97
CA LEU A 66 9.15 6.69 -1.64
C LEU A 66 8.13 7.49 -2.44
N TRP A 67 7.70 6.89 -3.57
CA TRP A 67 6.69 7.52 -4.40
C TRP A 67 5.36 7.56 -3.66
N HIS A 68 4.77 8.76 -3.59
CA HIS A 68 3.48 9.00 -2.96
C HIS A 68 2.40 9.11 -4.03
N TRP A 69 1.32 8.38 -3.89
CA TRP A 69 0.23 8.37 -4.87
C TRP A 69 -0.52 9.68 -4.82
N THR A 70 -0.43 10.45 -5.91
CA THR A 70 -1.18 11.70 -6.08
C THR A 70 -1.87 11.68 -7.44
N TYR A 71 -2.93 12.46 -7.56
CA TYR A 71 -3.61 12.60 -8.83
C TYR A 71 -4.15 14.02 -8.96
N THR A 72 -4.34 14.47 -10.21
CA THR A 72 -4.86 15.79 -10.51
C THR A 72 -6.25 15.62 -11.12
N ARG A 73 -7.21 16.35 -10.60
CA ARG A 73 -8.57 16.34 -11.13
C ARG A 73 -8.62 17.21 -12.38
N GLU A 74 -9.02 16.64 -13.48
CA GLU A 74 -9.06 17.33 -14.78
C GLU A 74 -9.99 18.54 -14.76
N LYS A 75 -11.15 18.43 -14.10
CA LYS A 75 -12.16 19.47 -14.11
C LYS A 75 -11.75 20.74 -13.35
N THR A 76 -10.97 20.59 -12.30
CA THR A 76 -10.63 21.70 -11.41
C THR A 76 -9.16 22.06 -11.43
N GLY A 77 -8.33 21.20 -12.00
CA GLY A 77 -6.88 21.36 -11.94
C GLY A 77 -6.29 21.15 -10.55
N THR A 78 -7.12 20.73 -9.59
CA THR A 78 -6.70 20.52 -8.20
C THR A 78 -6.01 19.20 -8.04
N SER A 79 -4.88 19.17 -7.34
CA SER A 79 -4.19 17.93 -7.00
C SER A 79 -4.72 17.38 -5.68
N SER A 80 -4.88 16.06 -5.62
CA SER A 80 -5.26 15.35 -4.40
C SER A 80 -4.25 14.24 -4.15
N SER A 81 -4.00 13.95 -2.88
CA SER A 81 -3.11 12.86 -2.52
C SER A 81 -3.88 11.74 -1.84
N MET A 82 -3.47 10.51 -2.13
CA MET A 82 -3.97 9.32 -1.46
C MET A 82 -3.01 8.97 -0.34
N PRO A 83 -3.48 8.39 0.76
CA PRO A 83 -2.60 8.06 1.88
C PRO A 83 -1.81 6.77 1.63
N TYR A 84 -1.19 6.66 0.45
CA TYR A 84 -0.46 5.47 0.05
C TYR A 84 0.87 5.83 -0.60
N TRP A 85 1.91 5.08 -0.23
CA TRP A 85 3.26 5.21 -0.78
C TRP A 85 3.72 3.87 -1.28
N LYS A 86 4.45 3.85 -2.41
CA LYS A 86 5.01 2.60 -2.92
C LYS A 86 6.02 2.02 -1.93
N LEU A 87 6.03 0.69 -1.79
CA LEU A 87 7.06 0.03 -1.01
C LEU A 87 8.42 0.24 -1.68
N PRO A 88 9.51 0.32 -0.88
CA PRO A 88 10.84 0.32 -1.48
C PRO A 88 11.09 -1.00 -2.18
N ASP A 89 11.87 -0.96 -3.25
CA ASP A 89 12.16 -2.16 -4.05
C ASP A 89 12.72 -3.30 -3.20
N SER A 90 13.53 -2.97 -2.21
CA SER A 90 14.11 -3.97 -1.30
C SER A 90 13.05 -4.75 -0.55
N ALA A 91 11.94 -4.12 -0.20
CA ALA A 91 10.86 -4.76 0.53
C ALA A 91 10.04 -5.71 -0.35
N LEU A 92 10.02 -5.50 -1.66
CA LEU A 92 9.26 -6.34 -2.57
C LEU A 92 9.81 -7.78 -2.63
N ASP A 93 11.10 -7.94 -2.35
CA ASP A 93 11.75 -9.24 -2.32
C ASP A 93 12.04 -9.73 -0.90
N ASP A 94 11.59 -8.96 0.11
CA ASP A 94 11.88 -9.27 1.51
C ASP A 94 10.62 -9.13 2.35
N PRO A 95 9.91 -10.25 2.58
CA PRO A 95 8.70 -10.21 3.41
C PRO A 95 8.92 -9.67 4.82
N GLN A 96 10.12 -9.88 5.38
CA GLN A 96 10.42 -9.35 6.71
C GLN A 96 10.44 -7.83 6.71
N GLU A 97 11.10 -7.23 5.73
CA GLU A 97 11.13 -5.77 5.60
C GLU A 97 9.73 -5.22 5.33
N ALA A 98 8.97 -5.87 4.44
CA ALA A 98 7.61 -5.47 4.12
C ALA A 98 6.71 -5.51 5.37
N CYS A 99 6.79 -6.60 6.14
CA CYS A 99 6.00 -6.73 7.37
C CYS A 99 6.41 -5.74 8.43
N ASP A 100 7.70 -5.42 8.54
CA ASP A 100 8.17 -4.42 9.49
C ASP A 100 7.60 -3.03 9.15
N LEU A 101 7.58 -2.68 7.88
CA LEU A 101 6.96 -1.43 7.43
C LEU A 101 5.46 -1.43 7.71
N ALA A 102 4.79 -2.55 7.46
CA ALA A 102 3.37 -2.68 7.74
C ALA A 102 3.06 -2.52 9.22
N ARG A 103 3.88 -3.10 10.11
CA ARG A 103 3.70 -2.95 11.54
C ARG A 103 3.88 -1.51 11.97
N ARG A 104 4.85 -0.80 11.40
CA ARG A 104 5.05 0.62 11.67
C ARG A 104 3.86 1.44 11.19
N ALA A 105 3.33 1.12 10.01
CA ALA A 105 2.13 1.78 9.50
C ALA A 105 0.94 1.55 10.43
N LEU A 106 0.73 0.30 10.84
CA LEU A 106 -0.39 -0.07 11.71
C LEU A 106 -0.34 0.63 13.07
N ALA A 107 0.84 0.98 13.55
CA ALA A 107 0.98 1.71 14.81
C ALA A 107 0.35 3.11 14.74
N HIS A 108 0.12 3.63 13.54
CA HIS A 108 -0.49 4.95 13.33
C HIS A 108 -1.92 4.86 12.78
N LEU A 109 -2.46 3.67 12.67
CA LEU A 109 -3.82 3.44 12.12
C LEU A 109 -4.82 2.97 13.23
#